data_cfaccc65f63e68e8b77f4f4ce2f9c3a3
#
_entry.id   cfaccc65f63e68e8b77f4f4ce2f9c3a3
#
_cell.length_a   1.000
_cell.length_b   1.000
_cell.length_c   1.000
_cell.angle_alpha   90.00
_cell.angle_beta   90.00
_cell.angle_gamma   90.00
#
_symmetry.space_group_name_H-M   'P 1'
#
loop_
_entity.id
_entity.type
_entity.pdbx_description
1 polymer ?
#
loop_
_entity_poly.entity_id
_entity_poly.type
_entity_poly.pdbx_seq_one_letter_code
_entity_poly.pdbx_strand_id
1 'polypeptide(L)'
;MLFDDDPMCLELYRALEDIVTSELENVTVVWKKTQVSFFRKHMFMCASLLRILRKSEMPYPYVTVTIGLMRRLDNPRVAGCTEPYKGRFTHHVIISSESDIDSELMEWIREAAEAVS
;
A
#
# COMPACT_ATOMS: atom_id res chain seq x y z
N MET A 1 -7.65 -16.06 -6.97
CA MET A 1 -7.67 -14.83 -6.14
C MET A 1 -6.27 -14.25 -6.04
N LEU A 2 -6.16 -13.03 -5.61
CA LEU A 2 -4.95 -12.21 -5.69
C LEU A 2 -3.67 -12.86 -5.14
N PHE A 3 -3.67 -13.50 -3.99
CA PHE A 3 -2.48 -14.09 -3.40
C PHE A 3 -2.53 -15.62 -3.32
N ASP A 4 -3.49 -16.25 -4.02
CA ASP A 4 -3.76 -17.67 -3.86
C ASP A 4 -2.57 -18.57 -4.21
N ASP A 5 -1.81 -18.19 -5.24
CA ASP A 5 -0.71 -19.01 -5.71
C ASP A 5 0.64 -18.63 -5.09
N ASP A 6 0.62 -17.71 -4.11
CA ASP A 6 1.86 -17.23 -3.52
C ASP A 6 1.72 -17.05 -2.01
N PRO A 7 1.98 -18.13 -1.24
CA PRO A 7 1.87 -18.07 0.22
C PRO A 7 2.77 -17.04 0.88
N MET A 8 3.95 -16.76 0.31
CA MET A 8 4.87 -15.79 0.90
C MET A 8 4.37 -14.37 0.74
N CYS A 9 3.81 -14.04 -0.43
CA CYS A 9 3.22 -12.73 -0.64
C CYS A 9 1.95 -12.56 0.20
N LEU A 10 1.15 -13.63 0.33
CA LEU A 10 -0.03 -13.60 1.18
C LEU A 10 0.33 -13.35 2.64
N GLU A 11 1.36 -14.01 3.14
CA GLU A 11 1.81 -13.82 4.52
C GLU A 11 2.28 -12.39 4.76
N LEU A 12 3.04 -11.84 3.82
CA LEU A 12 3.48 -10.46 3.88
C LEU A 12 2.29 -9.49 3.85
N TYR A 13 1.31 -9.75 2.98
CA TYR A 13 0.10 -8.95 2.93
C TYR A 13 -0.66 -9.01 4.26
N ARG A 14 -0.79 -10.20 4.85
CA ARG A 14 -1.51 -10.35 6.12
C ARG A 14 -0.85 -9.56 7.25
N ALA A 15 0.48 -9.52 7.27
CA ALA A 15 1.20 -8.67 8.23
C ALA A 15 0.84 -7.19 8.03
N LEU A 16 0.76 -6.74 6.78
CA LEU A 16 0.35 -5.37 6.47
C LEU A 16 -1.08 -5.09 6.96
N GLU A 17 -2.02 -5.97 6.64
CA GLU A 17 -3.40 -5.80 7.05
C GLU A 17 -3.53 -5.75 8.56
N ASP A 18 -2.86 -6.65 9.27
CA ASP A 18 -2.92 -6.71 10.74
C ASP A 18 -2.39 -5.42 11.37
N ILE A 19 -1.28 -4.90 10.88
CA ILE A 19 -0.69 -3.67 11.41
C ILE A 19 -1.60 -2.48 11.12
N VAL A 20 -2.07 -2.35 9.89
CA VAL A 20 -2.94 -1.23 9.51
C VAL A 20 -4.24 -1.24 10.30
N THR A 21 -4.90 -2.39 10.40
CA THR A 21 -6.19 -2.48 11.09
C THR A 21 -6.06 -2.40 12.61
N SER A 22 -4.89 -2.69 13.17
CA SER A 22 -4.67 -2.54 14.61
C SER A 22 -4.29 -1.11 14.99
N GLU A 23 -3.64 -0.37 14.10
CA GLU A 23 -3.17 0.99 14.40
C GLU A 23 -4.15 2.08 13.95
N LEU A 24 -5.01 1.79 12.97
CA LEU A 24 -5.98 2.76 12.45
C LEU A 24 -7.39 2.32 12.76
N GLU A 25 -8.21 3.27 13.23
CA GLU A 25 -9.62 3.01 13.51
C GLU A 25 -10.48 3.21 12.26
N ASN A 26 -11.64 2.58 12.25
CA ASN A 26 -12.67 2.76 11.22
C ASN A 26 -12.20 2.40 9.81
N VAL A 27 -11.40 1.35 9.69
CA VAL A 27 -10.91 0.87 8.39
C VAL A 27 -11.76 -0.31 7.94
N THR A 28 -12.26 -0.21 6.71
CA THR A 28 -12.96 -1.30 6.03
C THR A 28 -12.04 -1.86 4.95
N VAL A 29 -11.85 -3.17 4.96
CA VAL A 29 -10.98 -3.86 4.01
C VAL A 29 -11.84 -4.64 3.02
N VAL A 30 -11.64 -4.40 1.73
CA VAL A 30 -12.41 -5.05 0.67
C VAL A 30 -11.45 -5.76 -0.28
N TRP A 31 -11.57 -7.09 -0.35
CA TRP A 31 -10.80 -7.90 -1.30
C TRP A 31 -11.45 -7.84 -2.67
N LYS A 32 -10.64 -7.47 -3.66
CA LYS A 32 -11.06 -7.43 -5.05
C LYS A 32 -10.19 -8.40 -5.85
N LYS A 33 -10.51 -8.58 -7.12
CA LYS A 33 -9.81 -9.55 -7.97
C LYS A 33 -8.31 -9.24 -8.10
N THR A 34 -7.94 -7.98 -8.23
CA THR A 34 -6.55 -7.57 -8.49
C THR A 34 -5.92 -6.75 -7.39
N GLN A 35 -6.66 -6.43 -6.34
CA GLN A 35 -6.13 -5.64 -5.22
C GLN A 35 -7.00 -5.81 -3.99
N VAL A 36 -6.43 -5.48 -2.84
CA VAL A 36 -7.18 -5.34 -1.60
C VAL A 36 -7.26 -3.85 -1.29
N SER A 37 -8.46 -3.32 -1.13
CA SER A 37 -8.69 -1.90 -0.94
C SER A 37 -9.04 -1.59 0.51
N PHE A 38 -8.47 -0.51 1.03
CA PHE A 38 -8.67 -0.07 2.40
C PHE A 38 -9.39 1.28 2.39
N PHE A 39 -10.52 1.34 3.11
CA PHE A 39 -11.42 2.50 3.11
C PHE A 39 -11.62 3.06 4.51
N ARG A 40 -11.78 4.35 4.57
CA ARG A 40 -12.57 5.03 5.59
C ARG A 40 -13.81 5.58 4.88
N LYS A 41 -13.99 6.89 4.78
CA LYS A 41 -15.06 7.45 3.96
C LYS A 41 -14.82 7.14 2.47
N HIS A 42 -13.57 7.19 2.05
CA HIS A 42 -13.13 6.85 0.71
C HIS A 42 -11.92 5.92 0.79
N MET A 43 -11.54 5.33 -0.34
CA MET A 43 -10.35 4.50 -0.40
C MET A 43 -9.10 5.37 -0.17
N PHE A 44 -8.24 4.95 0.77
CA PHE A 44 -6.99 5.66 1.04
C PHE A 44 -5.75 4.84 0.69
N MET A 45 -5.90 3.53 0.55
CA MET A 45 -4.78 2.64 0.28
C MET A 45 -5.27 1.41 -0.45
N CYS A 46 -4.41 0.83 -1.29
CA CYS A 46 -4.62 -0.54 -1.74
C CYS A 46 -3.31 -1.31 -1.71
N ALA A 47 -3.43 -2.63 -1.65
CA ALA A 47 -2.31 -3.55 -1.70
C ALA A 47 -2.52 -4.49 -2.88
N SER A 48 -1.46 -4.74 -3.64
CA SER A 48 -1.56 -5.55 -4.84
C SER A 48 -0.22 -6.19 -5.19
N LEU A 49 -0.22 -6.95 -6.28
CA LEU A 49 1.00 -7.48 -6.88
C LEU A 49 1.39 -6.67 -8.12
N LEU A 50 0.93 -5.43 -8.20
CA LEU A 50 1.29 -4.54 -9.31
C LEU A 50 2.80 -4.39 -9.41
N ARG A 51 3.34 -4.62 -10.60
CA ARG A 51 4.77 -4.52 -10.84
C ARG A 51 5.10 -3.12 -11.35
N ILE A 52 5.73 -2.32 -10.50
CA ILE A 52 6.11 -0.94 -10.81
C ILE A 52 7.49 -0.87 -11.45
N LEU A 53 8.41 -1.71 -10.99
CA LEU A 53 9.78 -1.77 -11.49
C LEU A 53 9.91 -2.86 -12.55
N ARG A 54 11.05 -2.94 -13.22
CA ARG A 54 11.36 -4.05 -14.12
C ARG A 54 11.33 -5.35 -13.34
N LYS A 55 10.96 -6.44 -14.03
CA LYS A 55 10.89 -7.76 -13.40
C LYS A 55 12.17 -8.11 -12.67
N SER A 56 13.33 -7.78 -13.25
CA SER A 56 14.65 -8.06 -12.66
C SER A 56 14.95 -7.23 -11.42
N GLU A 57 14.24 -6.13 -11.22
CA GLU A 57 14.43 -5.22 -10.08
C GLU A 57 13.43 -5.45 -8.95
N MET A 58 12.41 -6.29 -9.18
CA MET A 58 11.40 -6.59 -8.16
C MET A 58 11.96 -7.59 -7.15
N PRO A 59 11.82 -7.32 -5.85
CA PRO A 59 12.18 -8.30 -4.82
C PRO A 59 11.17 -9.44 -4.79
N TYR A 60 11.50 -10.50 -4.08
CA TYR A 60 10.55 -11.58 -3.81
C TYR A 60 10.72 -12.05 -2.36
N PRO A 61 9.64 -12.20 -1.58
CA PRO A 61 8.26 -11.81 -1.91
C PRO A 61 8.09 -10.30 -1.99
N TYR A 62 6.95 -9.84 -2.49
CA TYR A 62 6.66 -8.41 -2.46
C TYR A 62 5.16 -8.15 -2.39
N VAL A 63 4.82 -6.97 -1.90
CA VAL A 63 3.48 -6.40 -1.99
C VAL A 63 3.68 -4.94 -2.37
N THR A 64 2.92 -4.46 -3.34
CA THR A 64 2.92 -3.06 -3.73
C THR A 64 1.84 -2.34 -2.95
N VAL A 65 2.25 -1.38 -2.12
CA VAL A 65 1.36 -0.54 -1.33
C VAL A 65 1.14 0.75 -2.10
N THR A 66 -0.12 1.05 -2.40
CA THR A 66 -0.50 2.26 -3.14
C THR A 66 -1.29 3.18 -2.22
N ILE A 67 -0.82 4.41 -2.06
CA ILE A 67 -1.46 5.40 -1.18
C ILE A 67 -1.65 6.72 -1.92
N GLY A 68 -2.73 7.43 -1.56
CA GLY A 68 -3.02 8.75 -2.10
C GLY A 68 -2.76 9.83 -1.06
N LEU A 69 -1.94 10.82 -1.43
CA LEU A 69 -1.63 11.95 -0.56
C LEU A 69 -1.92 13.26 -1.27
N MET A 70 -2.03 14.33 -0.48
CA MET A 70 -2.23 15.68 -1.00
C MET A 70 -0.90 16.38 -1.30
N ARG A 71 0.20 15.67 -1.18
CA ARG A 71 1.55 16.17 -1.44
C ARG A 71 2.37 15.06 -2.09
N ARG A 72 3.43 15.45 -2.77
CA ARG A 72 4.36 14.51 -3.38
C ARG A 72 5.47 14.17 -2.38
N LEU A 73 5.66 12.88 -2.13
CA LEU A 73 6.77 12.41 -1.29
C LEU A 73 8.06 12.42 -2.11
N ASP A 74 9.11 13.00 -1.54
CA ASP A 74 10.45 12.95 -2.10
C ASP A 74 11.27 11.99 -1.24
N ASN A 75 11.14 10.69 -1.52
CA ASN A 75 11.74 9.64 -0.73
C ASN A 75 12.10 8.46 -1.63
N PRO A 76 13.31 7.89 -1.50
CA PRO A 76 13.74 6.78 -2.36
C PRO A 76 12.90 5.51 -2.23
N ARG A 77 12.11 5.36 -1.16
CA ARG A 77 11.20 4.22 -1.02
C ARG A 77 10.00 4.30 -1.97
N VAL A 78 9.71 5.47 -2.52
CA VAL A 78 8.63 5.63 -3.48
C VAL A 78 9.12 5.14 -4.83
N ALA A 79 8.60 3.97 -5.25
CA ALA A 79 9.00 3.34 -6.51
C ALA A 79 8.31 3.97 -7.71
N GLY A 80 7.17 4.63 -7.50
CA GLY A 80 6.46 5.32 -8.56
C GLY A 80 5.50 6.33 -7.96
N CYS A 81 5.28 7.43 -8.67
CA CYS A 81 4.36 8.48 -8.24
C CYS A 81 3.70 9.11 -9.46
N THR A 82 2.39 9.27 -9.40
CA THR A 82 1.63 9.95 -10.44
C THR A 82 0.72 11.00 -9.81
N GLU A 83 0.32 11.99 -10.61
CA GLU A 83 -0.62 13.01 -10.17
C GLU A 83 -1.88 12.91 -11.03
N PRO A 84 -2.83 12.00 -10.68
CA PRO A 84 -4.05 11.82 -11.48
C PRO A 84 -4.95 13.05 -11.49
N TYR A 85 -4.92 13.83 -10.41
CA TYR A 85 -5.65 15.09 -10.29
C TYR A 85 -4.72 16.13 -9.68
N LYS A 86 -4.92 17.38 -10.00
CA LYS A 86 -4.11 18.46 -9.46
C LYS A 86 -4.13 18.43 -7.92
N GLY A 87 -2.95 18.30 -7.33
CA GLY A 87 -2.80 18.27 -5.87
C GLY A 87 -3.08 16.90 -5.23
N ARG A 88 -3.38 15.87 -6.03
CA ARG A 88 -3.57 14.50 -5.54
C ARG A 88 -2.49 13.62 -6.13
N PHE A 89 -1.70 13.00 -5.28
CA PHE A 89 -0.54 12.20 -5.69
C PHE A 89 -0.70 10.76 -5.27
N THR A 90 -0.64 9.86 -6.24
CA THR A 90 -0.67 8.41 -6.01
C THR A 90 0.76 7.90 -5.94
N HIS A 91 1.10 7.29 -4.81
CA HIS A 91 2.44 6.77 -4.55
C HIS A 91 2.41 5.25 -4.48
N HIS A 92 3.42 4.62 -5.04
CA HIS A 92 3.61 3.17 -4.95
C HIS A 92 4.88 2.89 -4.15
N VAL A 93 4.75 2.10 -3.09
CA VAL A 93 5.87 1.67 -2.25
C VAL A 93 5.89 0.15 -2.27
N ILE A 94 7.04 -0.44 -2.56
CA ILE A 94 7.20 -1.88 -2.58
C ILE A 94 7.73 -2.33 -1.23
N ILE A 95 7.01 -3.25 -0.58
CA ILE A 95 7.49 -3.91 0.63
C ILE A 95 7.85 -5.35 0.29
N SER A 96 8.88 -5.88 0.94
CA SER A 96 9.37 -7.23 0.69
C SER A 96 9.51 -8.05 1.97
N SER A 97 9.48 -7.40 3.11
CA SER A 97 9.53 -8.06 4.42
C SER A 97 8.66 -7.31 5.41
N GLU A 98 8.33 -7.98 6.50
CA GLU A 98 7.52 -7.36 7.56
C GLU A 98 8.21 -6.13 8.15
N SER A 99 9.56 -6.13 8.20
CA SER A 99 10.31 -4.98 8.69
C SER A 99 10.18 -3.74 7.80
N ASP A 100 9.75 -3.89 6.55
CA ASP A 100 9.46 -2.75 5.67
C ASP A 100 8.17 -2.03 6.07
N ILE A 101 7.33 -2.67 6.87
CA ILE A 101 6.12 -2.07 7.42
C ILE A 101 6.52 -1.35 8.71
N ASP A 102 7.24 -0.27 8.55
CA ASP A 102 7.84 0.48 9.65
C ASP A 102 7.04 1.75 9.98
N SER A 103 7.55 2.51 10.94
CA SER A 103 6.86 3.73 11.39
C SER A 103 6.75 4.77 10.28
N GLU A 104 7.75 4.86 9.39
CA GLU A 104 7.70 5.80 8.27
C GLU A 104 6.55 5.46 7.32
N LEU A 105 6.45 4.20 6.91
CA LEU A 105 5.36 3.76 6.04
C LEU A 105 4.01 3.95 6.72
N MET A 106 3.92 3.62 8.01
CA MET A 106 2.67 3.77 8.74
C MET A 106 2.25 5.23 8.90
N GLU A 107 3.19 6.15 9.03
CA GLU A 107 2.87 7.58 9.04
C GLU A 107 2.26 8.03 7.72
N TRP A 108 2.80 7.56 6.59
CA TRP A 108 2.24 7.87 5.26
C TRP A 108 0.85 7.28 5.10
N ILE A 109 0.65 6.04 5.54
CA ILE A 109 -0.66 5.38 5.47
C ILE A 109 -1.67 6.13 6.35
N ARG A 110 -1.27 6.54 7.54
CA ARG A 110 -2.12 7.31 8.45
C ARG A 110 -2.50 8.66 7.84
N GLU A 111 -1.55 9.35 7.22
CA GLU A 111 -1.81 10.61 6.52
C GLU A 111 -2.84 10.41 5.41
N ALA A 112 -2.69 9.34 4.61
CA ALA A 112 -3.63 9.02 3.55
C ALA A 112 -5.04 8.74 4.11
N ALA A 113 -5.12 7.99 5.20
CA ALA A 113 -6.40 7.67 5.84
C ALA A 113 -7.09 8.92 6.40
N GLU A 114 -6.33 9.80 7.03
CA GLU A 114 -6.87 11.04 7.61
C GLU A 114 -7.40 11.99 6.54
N ALA A 115 -6.81 11.98 5.36
CA ALA A 115 -7.26 12.82 4.25
C ALA A 115 -8.65 12.43 3.72
N VAL A 116 -9.13 11.23 4.01
CA VAL A 116 -10.42 10.71 3.53
C VAL A 116 -11.35 10.31 4.68
N SER A 117 -11.05 10.76 5.85
CA SER A 117 -11.85 10.45 7.06
C SER A 117 -13.13 11.27 7.14
#